data_3a232a4ff629771ae8114abb91aea989
#
_entry.id   3a232a4ff629771ae8114abb91aea989
#
_cell.length_a   1.000
_cell.length_b   1.000
_cell.length_c   1.000
_cell.angle_alpha   90.00
_cell.angle_beta   90.00
_cell.angle_gamma   90.00
#
_symmetry.space_group_name_H-M   'P 1'
#
loop_
_entity.id
_entity.type
_entity.pdbx_description
1 polymer ?
#
loop_
_entity_poly.entity_id
_entity_poly.type
_entity_poly.pdbx_seq_one_letter_code
_entity_poly.pdbx_strand_id
1 'polypeptide(L)'
;MDKSRLISLILVVILFSCQNTVQISELEIIEGESFYNSDKYSGIAIKKDDLDNIRVEEKYNDGIKFYTKLFYSEGPLQSEWIYGNSKITVTRYYKSGRVESKETFDKEMVRNGTSYLYYKNGNIKSEWNFKNGLRDGLQ
;
A
#
# COMPACT_ATOMS: atom_id res chain seq x y z
N MET A 1 -27.51 15.08 56.12
CA MET A 1 -27.48 15.56 54.72
C MET A 1 -26.27 14.92 54.07
N ASP A 2 -26.53 13.83 53.42
CA ASP A 2 -25.47 12.99 52.84
C ASP A 2 -25.36 13.30 51.34
N LYS A 3 -24.19 13.81 50.93
CA LYS A 3 -23.91 14.08 49.51
C LYS A 3 -23.19 12.89 48.92
N SER A 4 -23.96 11.95 48.42
CA SER A 4 -23.40 10.86 47.62
C SER A 4 -22.79 11.42 46.33
N ARG A 5 -21.47 11.39 46.24
CA ARG A 5 -20.74 11.67 45.01
C ARG A 5 -20.94 10.51 44.02
N LEU A 6 -21.73 10.76 43.01
CA LEU A 6 -21.81 9.90 41.85
C LEU A 6 -20.47 9.98 41.07
N ILE A 7 -19.59 9.02 41.27
CA ILE A 7 -18.42 8.85 40.41
C ILE A 7 -18.90 8.17 39.14
N SER A 8 -19.07 8.99 38.09
CA SER A 8 -19.31 8.47 36.71
C SER A 8 -18.04 7.80 36.21
N LEU A 9 -18.05 6.48 36.22
CA LEU A 9 -16.98 5.67 35.63
C LEU A 9 -17.12 5.76 34.13
N ILE A 10 -16.37 6.68 33.50
CA ILE A 10 -16.24 6.72 32.03
C ILE A 10 -15.42 5.50 31.63
N LEU A 11 -16.12 4.44 31.18
CA LEU A 11 -15.50 3.28 30.56
C LEU A 11 -14.96 3.72 29.20
N VAL A 12 -13.69 4.09 29.14
CA VAL A 12 -13.00 4.30 27.88
C VAL A 12 -12.80 2.92 27.24
N VAL A 13 -13.73 2.54 26.38
CA VAL A 13 -13.55 1.37 25.52
C VAL A 13 -12.48 1.74 24.51
N ILE A 14 -11.23 1.40 24.80
CA ILE A 14 -10.16 1.43 23.81
C ILE A 14 -10.48 0.29 22.83
N LEU A 15 -11.15 0.62 21.74
CA LEU A 15 -11.25 -0.25 20.59
C LEU A 15 -9.83 -0.42 20.03
N PHE A 16 -9.08 -1.40 20.53
CA PHE A 16 -7.99 -1.96 19.77
C PHE A 16 -8.63 -2.50 18.49
N SER A 17 -8.54 -1.71 17.41
CA SER A 17 -8.75 -2.22 16.07
C SER A 17 -7.71 -3.31 15.85
N CYS A 18 -8.07 -4.54 16.17
CA CYS A 18 -7.32 -5.71 15.73
C CYS A 18 -7.41 -5.67 14.21
N GLN A 19 -6.38 -5.15 13.55
CA GLN A 19 -6.33 -5.20 12.08
C GLN A 19 -6.29 -6.69 11.72
N ASN A 20 -7.43 -7.20 11.24
CA ASN A 20 -7.51 -8.57 10.78
C ASN A 20 -6.50 -8.75 9.67
N THR A 21 -5.55 -9.65 9.88
CA THR A 21 -4.59 -10.04 8.86
C THR A 21 -5.00 -11.41 8.32
N VAL A 22 -5.22 -11.49 7.01
CA VAL A 22 -5.61 -12.72 6.32
C VAL A 22 -4.61 -13.05 5.21
N GLN A 23 -4.68 -14.27 4.64
CA GLN A 23 -3.94 -14.57 3.42
C GLN A 23 -4.66 -13.95 2.22
N ILE A 24 -3.89 -13.45 1.24
CA ILE A 24 -4.48 -12.90 0.00
C ILE A 24 -5.35 -13.95 -0.71
N SER A 25 -4.98 -15.24 -0.58
CA SER A 25 -5.73 -16.36 -1.16
C SER A 25 -7.10 -16.62 -0.50
N GLU A 26 -7.37 -16.02 0.65
CA GLU A 26 -8.65 -16.14 1.36
C GLU A 26 -9.64 -15.02 0.95
N LEU A 27 -9.18 -14.05 0.16
CA LEU A 27 -10.03 -12.97 -0.35
C LEU A 27 -10.74 -13.40 -1.64
N GLU A 28 -12.03 -13.15 -1.71
CA GLU A 28 -12.83 -13.25 -2.93
C GLU A 28 -12.86 -11.88 -3.61
N ILE A 29 -12.74 -11.85 -4.95
CA ILE A 29 -12.84 -10.63 -5.73
C ILE A 29 -14.13 -10.66 -6.53
N ILE A 30 -15.04 -9.74 -6.24
CA ILE A 30 -16.34 -9.59 -6.90
C ILE A 30 -16.42 -8.16 -7.43
N GLU A 31 -16.57 -8.02 -8.75
CA GLU A 31 -16.66 -6.71 -9.44
C GLU A 31 -15.52 -5.73 -9.10
N GLY A 32 -14.31 -6.27 -8.83
CA GLY A 32 -13.12 -5.49 -8.50
C GLY A 32 -12.99 -5.07 -7.02
N GLU A 33 -13.93 -5.47 -6.18
CA GLU A 33 -13.87 -5.31 -4.73
C GLU A 33 -13.49 -6.62 -4.04
N SER A 34 -12.81 -6.54 -2.90
CA SER A 34 -12.34 -7.69 -2.13
C SER A 34 -13.23 -7.97 -0.93
N PHE A 35 -13.61 -9.23 -0.77
CA PHE A 35 -14.48 -9.74 0.29
C PHE A 35 -13.76 -10.82 1.12
N TYR A 36 -14.09 -10.86 2.39
CA TYR A 36 -13.69 -11.92 3.31
C TYR A 36 -14.91 -12.35 4.12
N ASN A 37 -15.25 -13.67 4.10
CA ASN A 37 -16.46 -14.20 4.72
C ASN A 37 -17.75 -13.46 4.30
N SER A 38 -17.87 -13.11 3.01
CA SER A 38 -19.00 -12.40 2.40
C SER A 38 -19.14 -10.93 2.76
N ASP A 39 -18.25 -10.36 3.59
CA ASP A 39 -18.22 -8.95 3.92
C ASP A 39 -17.10 -8.24 3.15
N LYS A 40 -17.30 -6.95 2.80
CA LYS A 40 -16.23 -6.13 2.22
C LYS A 40 -15.04 -6.05 3.16
N TYR A 41 -13.87 -6.41 2.66
CA TYR A 41 -12.70 -6.53 3.50
C TYR A 41 -12.06 -5.17 3.83
N SER A 42 -11.78 -4.96 5.11
CA SER A 42 -10.95 -3.85 5.60
C SER A 42 -9.87 -4.42 6.53
N GLY A 43 -8.60 -4.24 6.13
CA GLY A 43 -7.50 -4.82 6.89
C GLY A 43 -6.23 -5.00 6.07
N ILE A 44 -5.38 -5.92 6.53
CA ILE A 44 -4.12 -6.28 5.89
C ILE A 44 -4.22 -7.70 5.34
N ALA A 45 -3.96 -7.89 4.05
CA ALA A 45 -3.82 -9.20 3.45
C ALA A 45 -2.35 -9.45 3.08
N ILE A 46 -1.86 -10.65 3.32
CA ILE A 46 -0.46 -11.01 3.08
C ILE A 46 -0.35 -12.24 2.19
N LYS A 47 0.78 -12.33 1.49
CA LYS A 47 1.23 -13.56 0.83
C LYS A 47 2.62 -13.87 1.32
N LYS A 48 2.84 -15.12 1.73
CA LYS A 48 4.13 -15.64 2.16
C LYS A 48 4.73 -16.57 1.11
N ASP A 49 6.04 -16.77 1.18
CA ASP A 49 6.74 -17.82 0.43
C ASP A 49 6.76 -19.14 1.22
N ASP A 50 7.37 -20.18 0.65
CA ASP A 50 7.47 -21.51 1.25
C ASP A 50 8.32 -21.54 2.53
N LEU A 51 9.07 -20.47 2.82
CA LEU A 51 9.86 -20.28 4.03
C LEU A 51 9.15 -19.39 5.07
N ASP A 52 7.85 -19.13 4.89
CA ASP A 52 7.01 -18.30 5.77
C ASP A 52 7.38 -16.80 5.77
N ASN A 53 8.21 -16.33 4.84
CA ASN A 53 8.53 -14.91 4.72
C ASN A 53 7.44 -14.16 3.97
N ILE A 54 7.05 -12.99 4.48
CA ILE A 54 6.08 -12.11 3.78
C ILE A 54 6.72 -11.60 2.48
N ARG A 55 6.03 -11.86 1.35
CA ARG A 55 6.44 -11.42 0.01
C ARG A 55 5.56 -10.30 -0.51
N VAL A 56 4.30 -10.27 -0.07
CA VAL A 56 3.33 -9.24 -0.43
C VAL A 56 2.55 -8.85 0.82
N GLU A 57 2.34 -7.55 1.03
CA GLU A 57 1.41 -6.98 1.98
C GLU A 57 0.48 -6.03 1.23
N GLU A 58 -0.81 -6.23 1.34
CA GLU A 58 -1.83 -5.37 0.74
C GLU A 58 -2.74 -4.80 1.82
N LYS A 59 -3.16 -3.54 1.65
CA LYS A 59 -4.11 -2.90 2.57
C LYS A 59 -5.39 -2.53 1.84
N TYR A 60 -6.49 -2.81 2.52
CA TYR A 60 -7.84 -2.64 2.01
C TYR A 60 -8.68 -1.78 2.95
N ASN A 61 -9.59 -1.02 2.37
CA ASN A 61 -10.64 -0.30 3.08
C ASN A 61 -11.95 -0.46 2.30
N ASP A 62 -12.97 -1.01 2.95
CA ASP A 62 -14.29 -1.28 2.36
C ASP A 62 -14.22 -2.01 1.01
N GLY A 63 -13.44 -3.10 0.96
CA GLY A 63 -13.20 -3.90 -0.25
C GLY A 63 -12.20 -3.31 -1.24
N ILE A 64 -11.80 -2.07 -1.09
CA ILE A 64 -10.93 -1.37 -2.04
C ILE A 64 -9.47 -1.42 -1.58
N LYS A 65 -8.62 -1.98 -2.45
CA LYS A 65 -7.17 -1.96 -2.23
C LYS A 65 -6.62 -0.56 -2.48
N PHE A 66 -5.92 -0.01 -1.49
CA PHE A 66 -5.31 1.32 -1.59
C PHE A 66 -3.78 1.32 -1.45
N TYR A 67 -3.17 0.19 -1.03
CA TYR A 67 -1.75 0.09 -0.83
C TYR A 67 -1.23 -1.34 -1.03
N THR A 68 -0.03 -1.49 -1.62
CA THR A 68 0.68 -2.76 -1.73
C THR A 68 2.17 -2.56 -1.46
N LYS A 69 2.77 -3.47 -0.68
CA LYS A 69 4.21 -3.66 -0.56
C LYS A 69 4.62 -4.98 -1.18
N LEU A 70 5.73 -4.97 -1.90
CA LEU A 70 6.43 -6.17 -2.35
C LEU A 70 7.80 -6.22 -1.66
N PHE A 71 8.22 -7.41 -1.28
CA PHE A 71 9.50 -7.63 -0.60
C PHE A 71 10.41 -8.53 -1.43
N TYR A 72 11.72 -8.28 -1.37
CA TYR A 72 12.72 -9.19 -1.89
C TYR A 72 12.71 -10.52 -1.11
N SER A 73 13.29 -11.57 -1.68
CA SER A 73 13.40 -12.89 -1.00
C SER A 73 14.15 -12.81 0.33
N GLU A 74 15.08 -11.90 0.43
CA GLU A 74 15.89 -11.69 1.63
C GLU A 74 15.23 -10.75 2.66
N GLY A 75 13.97 -10.32 2.42
CA GLY A 75 13.16 -9.55 3.35
C GLY A 75 13.12 -8.04 3.15
N PRO A 76 14.13 -7.34 2.56
CA PRO A 76 14.02 -5.91 2.33
C PRO A 76 12.87 -5.53 1.41
N LEU A 77 12.33 -4.32 1.60
CA LEU A 77 11.29 -3.75 0.76
C LEU A 77 11.77 -3.59 -0.69
N GLN A 78 11.01 -4.12 -1.65
CA GLN A 78 11.29 -4.04 -3.07
C GLN A 78 10.52 -2.90 -3.73
N SER A 79 9.23 -2.77 -3.43
CA SER A 79 8.41 -1.69 -3.97
C SER A 79 7.19 -1.40 -3.10
N GLU A 80 6.71 -0.17 -3.24
CA GLU A 80 5.44 0.33 -2.68
C GLU A 80 4.56 0.84 -3.80
N TRP A 81 3.27 0.52 -3.72
CA TRP A 81 2.24 0.93 -4.66
C TRP A 81 1.13 1.63 -3.89
N ILE A 82 0.84 2.87 -4.24
CA ILE A 82 -0.25 3.66 -3.65
C ILE A 82 -1.31 3.87 -4.72
N TYR A 83 -2.50 3.33 -4.49
CA TYR A 83 -3.63 3.43 -5.40
C TYR A 83 -4.52 4.61 -4.98
N GLY A 84 -4.25 5.79 -5.55
CA GLY A 84 -5.07 6.98 -5.32
C GLY A 84 -6.32 7.04 -6.21
N ASN A 85 -7.14 8.08 -6.04
CA ASN A 85 -8.41 8.21 -6.78
C ASN A 85 -8.22 8.41 -8.29
N SER A 86 -7.17 9.07 -8.73
CA SER A 86 -6.90 9.36 -10.16
C SER A 86 -5.56 8.86 -10.66
N LYS A 87 -4.69 8.41 -9.76
CA LYS A 87 -3.33 7.99 -10.11
C LYS A 87 -2.83 6.87 -9.21
N ILE A 88 -1.88 6.11 -9.75
CA ILE A 88 -1.12 5.10 -9.02
C ILE A 88 0.32 5.59 -8.94
N THR A 89 0.89 5.60 -7.74
CA THR A 89 2.31 5.93 -7.53
C THR A 89 3.06 4.67 -7.15
N VAL A 90 4.18 4.42 -7.82
CA VAL A 90 5.05 3.28 -7.57
C VAL A 90 6.43 3.78 -7.16
N THR A 91 6.89 3.37 -6.00
CA THR A 91 8.27 3.58 -5.56
C THR A 91 8.97 2.24 -5.51
N ARG A 92 10.12 2.12 -6.19
CA ARG A 92 10.98 0.93 -6.13
C ARG A 92 12.24 1.23 -5.34
N TYR A 93 12.77 0.22 -4.70
CA TYR A 93 13.91 0.33 -3.81
C TYR A 93 15.03 -0.63 -4.22
N TYR A 94 16.26 -0.18 -4.14
CA TYR A 94 17.41 -1.09 -4.12
C TYR A 94 17.38 -1.99 -2.88
N LYS A 95 18.03 -3.14 -2.92
CA LYS A 95 18.18 -4.02 -1.73
C LYS A 95 18.78 -3.31 -0.51
N SER A 96 19.49 -2.19 -0.71
CA SER A 96 20.03 -1.35 0.36
C SER A 96 18.96 -0.49 1.07
N GLY A 97 17.70 -0.51 0.61
CA GLY A 97 16.60 0.32 1.12
C GLY A 97 16.54 1.73 0.53
N ARG A 98 17.51 2.14 -0.29
CA ARG A 98 17.45 3.44 -0.99
C ARG A 98 16.49 3.38 -2.16
N VAL A 99 15.83 4.50 -2.46
CA VAL A 99 14.94 4.62 -3.61
C VAL A 99 15.73 4.39 -4.90
N GLU A 100 15.20 3.55 -5.78
CA GLU A 100 15.69 3.28 -7.12
C GLU A 100 14.90 4.08 -8.16
N SER A 101 13.56 4.07 -8.05
CA SER A 101 12.69 4.85 -8.95
C SER A 101 11.41 5.30 -8.26
N LYS A 102 10.83 6.40 -8.76
CA LYS A 102 9.45 6.82 -8.49
C LYS A 102 8.75 7.04 -9.80
N GLU A 103 7.59 6.43 -9.98
CA GLU A 103 6.82 6.50 -11.22
C GLU A 103 5.36 6.78 -10.90
N THR A 104 4.69 7.50 -11.79
CA THR A 104 3.25 7.79 -11.69
C THR A 104 2.53 7.25 -12.92
N PHE A 105 1.41 6.61 -12.67
CA PHE A 105 0.55 6.00 -13.67
C PHE A 105 -0.89 6.52 -13.48
N ASP A 106 -1.68 6.47 -14.54
CA ASP A 106 -3.13 6.57 -14.43
C ASP A 106 -3.76 5.24 -13.96
N LYS A 107 -5.08 5.17 -13.96
CA LYS A 107 -5.84 3.99 -13.53
C LYS A 107 -5.68 2.79 -14.44
N GLU A 108 -5.39 3.01 -15.70
CA GLU A 108 -5.18 2.03 -16.75
C GLU A 108 -3.71 1.54 -16.80
N MET A 109 -2.89 1.92 -15.80
CA MET A 109 -1.46 1.61 -15.71
C MET A 109 -0.62 2.20 -16.85
N VAL A 110 -1.08 3.30 -17.45
CA VAL A 110 -0.32 4.06 -18.43
C VAL A 110 0.49 5.13 -17.71
N ARG A 111 1.78 5.29 -18.04
CA ARG A 111 2.62 6.33 -17.43
C ARG A 111 2.05 7.72 -17.69
N ASN A 112 1.80 8.46 -16.61
CA ASN A 112 1.24 9.80 -16.68
C ASN A 112 1.74 10.64 -15.50
N GLY A 113 2.59 11.61 -15.76
CA GLY A 113 3.26 12.44 -14.78
C GLY A 113 4.78 12.24 -14.76
N THR A 114 5.44 12.77 -13.73
CA THR A 114 6.90 12.75 -13.60
C THR A 114 7.38 11.39 -13.08
N SER A 115 8.43 10.88 -13.69
CA SER A 115 9.15 9.67 -13.29
C SER A 115 10.61 10.02 -12.99
N TYR A 116 11.11 9.49 -11.88
CA TYR A 116 12.48 9.67 -11.42
C TYR A 116 13.21 8.33 -11.36
N LEU A 117 14.46 8.33 -11.77
CA LEU A 117 15.41 7.25 -11.53
C LEU A 117 16.56 7.80 -10.68
N TYR A 118 17.03 7.04 -9.71
CA TYR A 118 18.08 7.44 -8.78
C TYR A 118 19.29 6.51 -8.88
N TYR A 119 20.47 7.06 -8.65
CA TYR A 119 21.67 6.28 -8.40
C TYR A 119 21.63 5.64 -7.00
N LYS A 120 22.45 4.61 -6.78
CA LYS A 120 22.58 3.98 -5.46
C LYS A 120 23.07 4.92 -4.35
N ASN A 121 23.69 6.06 -4.70
CA ASN A 121 24.08 7.12 -3.75
C ASN A 121 22.91 8.06 -3.37
N GLY A 122 21.76 7.94 -4.06
CA GLY A 122 20.54 8.73 -3.81
C GLY A 122 20.40 9.96 -4.71
N ASN A 123 21.39 10.31 -5.54
CA ASN A 123 21.28 11.39 -6.49
C ASN A 123 20.35 11.01 -7.64
N ILE A 124 19.66 12.00 -8.22
CA ILE A 124 18.82 11.81 -9.41
C ILE A 124 19.73 11.40 -10.57
N LYS A 125 19.39 10.28 -11.20
CA LYS A 125 20.03 9.78 -12.42
C LYS A 125 19.33 10.32 -13.66
N SER A 126 17.99 10.37 -13.61
CA SER A 126 17.18 10.91 -14.69
C SER A 126 15.78 11.28 -14.20
N GLU A 127 15.20 12.26 -14.88
CA GLU A 127 13.84 12.74 -14.69
C GLU A 127 13.17 12.82 -16.05
N TRP A 128 11.96 12.25 -16.15
CA TRP A 128 11.14 12.30 -17.37
C TRP A 128 9.71 12.62 -17.03
N ASN A 129 9.08 13.42 -17.85
CA ASN A 129 7.65 13.64 -17.84
C ASN A 129 6.97 12.72 -18.87
N PHE A 130 5.83 12.16 -18.49
CA PHE A 130 5.01 11.32 -19.34
C PHE A 130 3.60 11.87 -19.43
N LYS A 131 3.01 11.78 -20.62
CA LYS A 131 1.61 12.05 -20.88
C LYS A 131 1.07 10.95 -21.79
N ASN A 132 0.04 10.22 -21.32
CA ASN A 132 -0.55 9.11 -22.03
C ASN A 132 0.49 8.08 -22.52
N GLY A 133 1.46 7.73 -21.66
CA GLY A 133 2.51 6.75 -21.93
C GLY A 133 3.69 7.27 -22.76
N LEU A 134 3.58 8.42 -23.40
CA LEU A 134 4.64 9.03 -24.20
C LEU A 134 5.45 10.03 -23.39
N ARG A 135 6.74 10.16 -23.68
CA ARG A 135 7.56 11.23 -23.08
C ARG A 135 7.04 12.57 -23.52
N ASP A 136 6.80 13.47 -22.57
CA ASP A 136 6.29 14.83 -22.74
C ASP A 136 7.32 15.82 -22.20
N GLY A 137 7.77 16.74 -23.05
CA GLY A 137 8.76 17.77 -22.73
C GLY A 137 10.04 17.69 -23.55
N LEU A 138 10.76 18.81 -23.53
CA LEU A 138 12.09 18.95 -24.15
C LEU A 138 13.11 18.11 -23.34
N GLN A 139 13.96 17.37 -24.05
CA GLN A 139 15.14 16.69 -23.48
C GLN A 139 16.24 17.69 -23.18
#